data_f33b37cc8c6b9d984443d195054e5653
#
_entry.id   f33b37cc8c6b9d984443d195054e5653
#
_cell.length_a   1.000
_cell.length_b   1.000
_cell.length_c   1.000
_cell.angle_alpha   90.00
_cell.angle_beta   90.00
_cell.angle_gamma   90.00
#
_symmetry.space_group_name_H-M   'P 1'
#
loop_
_entity.id
_entity.type
_entity.pdbx_description
1 polymer ?
#
loop_
_entity_poly.entity_id
_entity_poly.type
_entity_poly.pdbx_seq_one_letter_code
_entity_poly.pdbx_strand_id
1 'polypeptide(L)'
;MMGGSTKAPLACLAWPTGEFGGMGLEGYVRLGYRKELEAAGSPEEEEQLFRQLVDRLYEHGKALSIATWFEIDDVIDPADTRRWLSTLLRSVPPQDRTSPTRPQVDTW
;
A
#
# COMPACT_ATOMS: atom_id res chain seq x y z
N MET A 1 -4.81 -2.13 2.30
CA MET A 1 -4.99 -3.51 1.83
C MET A 1 -3.67 -4.24 1.93
N MET A 2 -3.63 -5.41 2.55
CA MET A 2 -2.41 -6.17 2.72
C MET A 2 -2.24 -7.16 1.55
N GLY A 3 -1.11 -7.09 0.85
CA GLY A 3 -0.77 -8.05 -0.20
C GLY A 3 -0.90 -7.56 -1.64
N GLY A 4 -1.18 -6.27 -1.86
CA GLY A 4 -1.20 -5.66 -3.19
C GLY A 4 -2.12 -6.34 -4.20
N SER A 5 -1.85 -6.12 -5.48
CA SER A 5 -2.62 -6.70 -6.59
C SER A 5 -2.52 -8.22 -6.67
N THR A 6 -1.45 -8.82 -6.15
CA THR A 6 -1.24 -10.27 -6.20
C THR A 6 -2.29 -11.07 -5.42
N LYS A 7 -2.97 -10.43 -4.45
CA LYS A 7 -4.05 -11.04 -3.67
C LYS A 7 -5.44 -10.54 -4.06
N ALA A 8 -5.53 -9.55 -4.92
CA ALA A 8 -6.81 -9.06 -5.40
C ALA A 8 -7.40 -10.04 -6.44
N PRO A 9 -8.63 -10.54 -6.26
CA PRO A 9 -9.20 -11.51 -7.19
C PRO A 9 -9.59 -10.91 -8.55
N LEU A 10 -9.72 -9.59 -8.64
CA LEU A 10 -10.12 -8.87 -9.86
C LEU A 10 -9.17 -7.73 -10.18
N ALA A 11 -9.04 -6.78 -9.27
CA ALA A 11 -8.16 -5.62 -9.41
C ALA A 11 -7.84 -5.00 -8.06
N CYS A 12 -6.68 -4.38 -7.99
CA CYS A 12 -6.24 -3.52 -6.91
C CYS A 12 -6.07 -2.11 -7.44
N LEU A 13 -6.99 -1.23 -7.10
CA LEU A 13 -7.02 0.14 -7.58
C LEU A 13 -6.73 1.11 -6.44
N ALA A 14 -6.04 2.19 -6.74
CA ALA A 14 -5.80 3.27 -5.78
C ALA A 14 -6.30 4.61 -6.32
N TRP A 15 -6.56 5.53 -5.41
CA TRP A 15 -6.71 6.93 -5.75
C TRP A 15 -5.35 7.63 -5.69
N PRO A 16 -5.15 8.76 -6.41
CA PRO A 16 -3.87 9.49 -6.41
C PRO A 16 -3.38 9.93 -5.04
N THR A 17 -4.32 10.12 -4.09
CA THR A 17 -4.04 10.46 -2.69
C THR A 17 -3.77 9.24 -1.81
N GLY A 18 -3.78 8.03 -2.36
CA GLY A 18 -3.51 6.81 -1.62
C GLY A 18 -2.07 6.75 -1.14
N GLU A 19 -1.89 6.32 0.10
CA GLU A 19 -0.59 6.08 0.72
C GLU A 19 -0.50 4.62 1.17
N PHE A 20 0.64 4.02 0.95
CA PHE A 20 0.88 2.61 1.19
C PHE A 20 2.11 2.43 2.09
N GLY A 21 1.99 1.53 3.05
CA GLY A 21 3.09 1.15 3.93
C GLY A 21 2.75 -0.12 4.69
N GLY A 22 3.77 -0.86 5.07
CA GLY A 22 3.62 -2.10 5.85
C GLY A 22 3.24 -1.85 7.31
N MET A 23 3.50 -0.65 7.82
CA MET A 23 3.18 -0.17 9.17
C MET A 23 3.27 1.36 9.19
N GLY A 24 2.95 2.00 10.31
CA GLY A 24 3.15 3.44 10.47
C GLY A 24 4.61 3.83 10.18
N LEU A 25 4.81 4.77 9.26
CA LEU A 25 6.13 5.06 8.71
C LEU A 25 7.12 5.59 9.76
N GLU A 26 6.63 6.37 10.72
CA GLU A 26 7.42 6.86 11.84
C GLU A 26 7.91 5.70 12.73
N GLY A 27 7.04 4.72 12.99
CA GLY A 27 7.41 3.49 13.72
C GLY A 27 8.40 2.65 12.93
N TYR A 28 8.22 2.54 11.61
CA TYR A 28 9.15 1.84 10.74
C TYR A 28 10.55 2.46 10.78
N VAL A 29 10.65 3.79 10.68
CA VAL A 29 11.94 4.50 10.76
C VAL A 29 12.63 4.26 12.09
N ARG A 30 11.91 4.40 13.20
CA ARG A 30 12.48 4.16 14.55
C ARG A 30 12.98 2.74 14.76
N LEU A 31 12.34 1.75 14.17
CA LEU A 31 12.74 0.35 14.27
C LEU A 31 13.80 -0.04 13.25
N GLY A 32 13.57 0.31 11.99
CA GLY A 32 14.42 -0.13 10.87
C GLY A 32 15.75 0.60 10.80
N TYR A 33 15.77 1.89 11.16
CA TYR A 33 16.94 2.76 11.12
C TYR A 33 17.46 3.13 12.51
N ARG A 34 17.16 2.29 13.50
CA ARG A 34 17.54 2.53 14.90
C ARG A 34 19.04 2.79 15.07
N LYS A 35 19.88 1.99 14.40
CA LYS A 35 21.34 2.11 14.52
C LYS A 35 21.87 3.41 13.92
N GLU A 36 21.30 3.81 12.80
CA GLU A 36 21.63 5.05 12.11
C GLU A 36 21.23 6.28 12.93
N LEU A 37 20.05 6.22 13.53
CA LEU A 37 19.57 7.27 14.44
C LEU A 37 20.42 7.36 15.70
N GLU A 38 20.75 6.24 16.35
CA GLU A 38 21.61 6.18 17.53
C GLU A 38 23.05 6.64 17.23
N ALA A 39 23.50 6.56 15.98
CA ALA A 39 24.83 7.00 15.55
C ALA A 39 24.91 8.50 15.23
N ALA A 40 23.80 9.22 15.25
CA ALA A 40 23.77 10.67 15.05
C ALA A 40 24.56 11.37 16.18
N GLY A 41 25.32 12.40 15.80
CA GLY A 41 26.23 13.07 16.72
C GLY A 41 25.55 13.98 17.74
N SER A 42 24.30 14.37 17.47
CA SER A 42 23.51 15.21 18.37
C SER A 42 22.00 14.90 18.24
N PRO A 43 21.18 15.27 19.24
CA PRO A 43 19.74 15.13 19.17
C PRO A 43 19.10 15.86 17.98
N GLU A 44 19.67 17.01 17.59
CA GLU A 44 19.21 17.78 16.44
C GLU A 44 19.48 17.06 15.12
N GLU A 45 20.63 16.41 14.98
CA GLU A 45 20.99 15.60 13.81
C GLU A 45 20.13 14.33 13.74
N GLU A 46 19.85 13.69 14.87
CA GLU A 46 18.93 12.55 14.95
C GLU A 46 17.54 12.92 14.45
N GLU A 47 16.99 14.03 14.93
CA GLU A 47 15.66 14.49 14.52
C GLU A 47 15.60 14.89 13.04
N GLN A 48 16.65 15.52 12.52
CA GLN A 48 16.75 15.85 11.10
C GLN A 48 16.79 14.57 10.24
N LEU A 49 17.64 13.62 10.61
CA LEU A 49 17.73 12.34 9.91
C LEU A 49 16.40 11.58 9.97
N PHE A 50 15.76 11.55 11.13
CA PHE A 50 14.45 10.93 11.29
C PHE A 50 13.42 11.52 10.33
N ARG A 51 13.29 12.85 10.27
CA ARG A 51 12.35 13.51 9.36
C ARG A 51 12.66 13.21 7.89
N GLN A 52 13.91 13.27 7.48
CA GLN A 52 14.33 12.95 6.12
C GLN A 52 13.95 11.52 5.73
N LEU A 53 14.15 10.56 6.63
CA LEU A 53 13.80 9.17 6.38
C LEU A 53 12.28 8.96 6.29
N VAL A 54 11.52 9.61 7.17
CA VAL A 54 10.05 9.57 7.13
C VAL A 54 9.53 10.17 5.82
N ASP A 55 9.97 11.36 5.45
CA ASP A 55 9.56 12.04 4.22
C ASP A 55 9.88 11.19 2.97
N ARG A 56 11.06 10.57 2.95
CA ARG A 56 11.45 9.66 1.88
C ARG A 56 10.52 8.45 1.77
N LEU A 57 10.12 7.87 2.89
CA LEU A 57 9.20 6.74 2.88
C LEU A 57 7.79 7.15 2.45
N TYR A 58 7.32 8.34 2.85
CA TYR A 58 6.05 8.88 2.34
C TYR A 58 6.06 9.05 0.83
N GLU A 59 7.14 9.58 0.24
CA GLU A 59 7.27 9.69 -1.21
C GLU A 59 7.25 8.33 -1.91
N HIS A 60 7.93 7.35 -1.35
CA HIS A 60 7.92 5.98 -1.89
C HIS A 60 6.57 5.30 -1.77
N GLY A 61 5.81 5.59 -0.71
CA GLY A 61 4.50 5.01 -0.44
C GLY A 61 3.34 5.65 -1.20
N LYS A 62 3.55 6.69 -1.99
CA LYS A 62 2.50 7.30 -2.80
C LYS A 62 1.95 6.32 -3.84
N ALA A 63 0.64 6.39 -4.10
CA ALA A 63 -0.04 5.50 -5.03
C ALA A 63 0.65 5.43 -6.41
N LEU A 64 1.09 6.56 -6.94
CA LEU A 64 1.82 6.60 -8.22
C LEU A 64 3.16 5.86 -8.15
N SER A 65 3.91 6.02 -7.06
CA SER A 65 5.18 5.32 -6.86
C SER A 65 4.96 3.80 -6.78
N ILE A 66 3.97 3.38 -5.99
CA ILE A 66 3.61 1.97 -5.83
C ILE A 66 3.13 1.35 -7.15
N ALA A 67 2.39 2.10 -7.96
CA ALA A 67 1.96 1.66 -9.28
C ALA A 67 3.15 1.37 -10.23
N THR A 68 4.24 2.14 -10.14
CA THR A 68 5.44 1.88 -10.97
C THR A 68 6.13 0.56 -10.65
N TRP A 69 5.89 0.00 -9.47
CA TRP A 69 6.41 -1.30 -9.04
C TRP A 69 5.43 -2.45 -9.29
N PHE A 70 4.29 -2.17 -9.95
CA PHE A 70 3.22 -3.15 -10.20
C PHE A 70 2.61 -3.76 -8.94
N GLU A 71 2.69 -3.04 -7.81
CA GLU A 71 2.05 -3.44 -6.54
C GLU A 71 0.54 -3.23 -6.55
N ILE A 72 0.06 -2.36 -7.45
CA ILE A 72 -1.36 -2.12 -7.75
C ILE A 72 -1.56 -2.07 -9.26
N ASP A 73 -2.78 -2.35 -9.72
CA ASP A 73 -3.08 -2.46 -11.14
C ASP A 73 -3.25 -1.10 -11.82
N ASP A 74 -3.84 -0.13 -11.11
CA ASP A 74 -4.03 1.23 -11.67
C ASP A 74 -4.25 2.28 -10.58
N VAL A 75 -3.97 3.55 -10.93
CA VAL A 75 -4.30 4.72 -10.11
C VAL A 75 -5.40 5.50 -10.84
N ILE A 76 -6.58 5.49 -10.27
CA ILE A 76 -7.80 6.00 -10.91
C ILE A 76 -8.30 7.30 -10.29
N ASP A 77 -8.99 8.12 -11.09
CA ASP A 77 -9.74 9.25 -10.54
C ASP A 77 -10.86 8.74 -9.61
N PRO A 78 -11.01 9.30 -8.39
CA PRO A 78 -12.13 8.96 -7.52
C PRO A 78 -13.50 9.02 -8.19
N ALA A 79 -13.71 9.95 -9.13
CA ALA A 79 -14.94 10.07 -9.89
C ALA A 79 -15.23 8.84 -10.77
N ASP A 80 -14.20 8.14 -11.21
CA ASP A 80 -14.30 6.94 -12.04
C ASP A 80 -14.52 5.64 -11.24
N THR A 81 -14.42 5.67 -9.93
CA THR A 81 -14.51 4.49 -9.07
C THR A 81 -15.73 3.62 -9.38
N ARG A 82 -16.91 4.25 -9.51
CA ARG A 82 -18.14 3.52 -9.83
C ARG A 82 -18.08 2.83 -11.19
N ARG A 83 -17.53 3.50 -12.20
CA ARG A 83 -17.35 2.95 -13.56
C ARG A 83 -16.46 1.72 -13.53
N TRP A 84 -15.31 1.83 -12.85
CA TRP A 84 -14.37 0.73 -12.66
C TRP A 84 -15.01 -0.46 -11.96
N LEU A 85 -15.64 -0.25 -10.81
CA LEU A 85 -16.32 -1.32 -10.06
C LEU A 85 -17.39 -2.01 -10.90
N SER A 86 -18.22 -1.24 -11.61
CA SER A 86 -19.29 -1.80 -12.46
C SER A 86 -18.73 -2.64 -13.61
N THR A 87 -17.62 -2.20 -14.22
CA THR A 87 -16.98 -2.92 -15.31
C THR A 87 -16.35 -4.22 -14.83
N LEU A 88 -15.60 -4.15 -13.71
CA LEU A 88 -14.95 -5.32 -13.12
C LEU A 88 -15.97 -6.37 -12.67
N LEU A 89 -17.04 -5.97 -11.98
CA LEU A 89 -18.08 -6.88 -11.53
C LEU A 89 -18.83 -7.56 -12.69
N ARG A 90 -19.00 -6.88 -13.83
CA ARG A 90 -19.60 -7.50 -15.02
C ARG A 90 -18.70 -8.55 -15.69
N SER A 91 -17.38 -8.46 -15.49
CA SER A 91 -16.43 -9.43 -16.02
C SER A 91 -16.34 -10.71 -15.18
N VAL A 92 -16.89 -10.70 -13.96
CA VAL A 92 -16.86 -11.88 -13.08
C VAL A 92 -17.92 -12.89 -13.56
N PRO A 93 -17.53 -14.12 -13.86
CA PRO A 93 -18.51 -15.17 -14.13
C PRO A 93 -19.39 -15.42 -12.88
N PRO A 94 -20.65 -15.87 -13.08
CA PRO A 94 -21.49 -16.26 -11.97
C PRO A 94 -20.77 -17.26 -11.07
N GLN A 95 -20.62 -16.95 -9.79
CA GLN A 95 -20.02 -17.87 -8.85
C GLN A 95 -20.99 -19.00 -8.52
N ASP A 96 -20.54 -20.23 -8.66
CA ASP A 96 -21.24 -21.38 -8.12
C ASP A 96 -21.11 -21.38 -6.59
N ARG A 97 -22.16 -20.90 -5.91
CA ARG A 97 -22.22 -20.83 -4.45
C ARG A 97 -22.41 -22.21 -3.79
N THR A 98 -22.54 -23.27 -4.58
CA THR A 98 -22.66 -24.64 -4.06
C THR A 98 -21.31 -25.26 -3.70
N SER A 99 -20.23 -24.69 -4.18
CA SER A 99 -18.89 -25.14 -3.83
C SER A 99 -18.50 -24.70 -2.42
N PRO A 100 -18.11 -25.61 -1.53
CA PRO A 100 -17.73 -25.29 -0.14
C PRO A 100 -16.31 -24.68 -0.05
N THR A 101 -15.84 -23.98 -1.06
CA THR A 101 -14.56 -23.30 -1.00
C THR A 101 -14.62 -22.21 0.06
N ARG A 102 -13.89 -22.42 1.14
CA ARG A 102 -13.70 -21.37 2.15
C ARG A 102 -12.94 -20.20 1.51
N PRO A 103 -13.40 -18.97 1.70
CA PRO A 103 -12.57 -17.82 1.32
C PRO A 103 -11.21 -17.94 2.01
N GLN A 104 -10.16 -17.56 1.31
CA GLN A 104 -8.84 -17.50 1.92
C GLN A 104 -8.92 -16.66 3.19
N VAL A 105 -8.47 -17.23 4.29
CA VAL A 105 -8.25 -16.46 5.51
C VAL A 105 -6.89 -15.80 5.34
N ASP A 106 -6.86 -14.47 5.34
CA ASP A 106 -5.60 -13.75 5.34
C ASP A 106 -4.78 -14.18 6.56
N THR A 107 -3.55 -14.57 6.30
CA THR A 107 -2.57 -14.78 7.37
C THR A 107 -2.13 -13.41 7.87
N TRP A 108 -2.38 -13.15 9.12
CA TRP A 108 -1.93 -11.98 9.87
C TRP A 108 -0.41 -11.92 9.94
#